data_fe40e52b48fe6b14234b3a5e4d36dba2
#
_entry.id   fe40e52b48fe6b14234b3a5e4d36dba2
#
_cell.length_a   1.000
_cell.length_b   1.000
_cell.length_c   1.000
_cell.angle_alpha   90.00
_cell.angle_beta   90.00
_cell.angle_gamma   90.00
#
_symmetry.space_group_name_H-M   'P 1'
#
loop_
_entity.id
_entity.type
_entity.pdbx_description
1 polymer ?
#
loop_
_entity_poly.entity_id
_entity_poly.type
_entity_poly.pdbx_seq_one_letter_code
_entity_poly.pdbx_strand_id
1 'polypeptide(L)'
;MSDPNEPRGDQPGANELDADVAIEEPGAASPDKGNATHDAVALAGGPGATPTRDDGDVPPPSKWHSMLHQIATGNAIISVLAVFLALVVGAIMIAFTDERVQESIGYFFSRPSDTLLAIWDSVAGAYSALFQGSIYNFRRDTFAAGIRPLTETLTFATPLIAGGLGVALGFRAGMFNIGGRGQMLIAASVAGWIGFGFDLPWGVHMLVALAGGLVGGALWAGIAGFLKARTGAHEVIVTIMLNFVAFYLVSWMLRTPGLLQAPGSSNPKTSAMKQTAIFPDLLGPQFNLHFGFVLAILATIIVWWILSRSSLGFKLRAVGINPNAARVAGINVKGMYVYAMLIAGALLGLAGVSQVLGTVTSGFTAGIDAGIGFEAITVALLGRSTPWGTFAAGILFGAFKAGGFSMQAAEGVPIDIVLVVQSLIVLFIAAPPLVRTIFGLPDAQSKRRRRSTTAKEVEAK
;
A
#
# COMPACT_ATOMS: atom_id res chain seq x y z
N MET A 1 -68.28 -7.65 -6.07
CA MET A 1 -68.96 -6.35 -6.17
C MET A 1 -67.99 -5.44 -6.88
N SER A 2 -68.19 -5.32 -8.15
CA SER A 2 -67.46 -4.57 -9.15
C SER A 2 -67.90 -3.11 -9.08
N ASP A 3 -66.98 -2.18 -9.19
CA ASP A 3 -67.35 -0.84 -9.63
C ASP A 3 -66.33 -0.36 -10.69
N PRO A 4 -66.83 0.02 -11.86
CA PRO A 4 -66.01 0.35 -13.00
C PRO A 4 -66.02 1.86 -13.21
N ASN A 5 -64.83 2.50 -13.19
CA ASN A 5 -64.67 3.79 -13.90
C ASN A 5 -63.18 4.03 -14.24
N GLU A 6 -62.85 3.55 -15.45
CA GLU A 6 -61.76 4.14 -16.22
C GLU A 6 -62.25 5.41 -16.92
N PRO A 7 -61.39 6.35 -17.18
CA PRO A 7 -61.34 6.85 -18.55
C PRO A 7 -59.92 6.70 -19.19
N ARG A 8 -59.97 6.13 -20.35
CA ARG A 8 -58.93 6.17 -21.38
C ARG A 8 -58.68 7.63 -21.80
N GLY A 9 -57.42 7.97 -21.97
CA GLY A 9 -57.00 9.23 -22.54
C GLY A 9 -55.60 9.08 -23.16
N ASP A 10 -55.62 8.87 -24.44
CA ASP A 10 -54.78 9.41 -25.53
C ASP A 10 -53.27 9.27 -25.48
N GLN A 11 -52.79 8.42 -26.37
CA GLN A 11 -51.48 8.61 -27.01
C GLN A 11 -51.55 9.76 -28.02
N PRO A 12 -50.49 10.51 -28.23
CA PRO A 12 -50.12 10.96 -29.55
C PRO A 12 -48.69 10.60 -29.93
N GLY A 13 -48.54 9.98 -31.06
CA GLY A 13 -47.84 10.50 -32.22
C GLY A 13 -46.33 10.37 -32.19
N ALA A 14 -45.83 9.37 -32.90
CA ALA A 14 -44.50 9.36 -33.46
C ALA A 14 -44.24 10.66 -34.25
N ASN A 15 -43.12 11.29 -34.02
CA ASN A 15 -42.52 12.19 -35.00
C ASN A 15 -41.03 11.83 -35.14
N GLU A 16 -40.76 11.31 -36.33
CA GLU A 16 -39.46 11.26 -36.96
C GLU A 16 -38.84 12.66 -36.97
N LEU A 17 -37.65 12.76 -36.54
CA LEU A 17 -36.70 13.81 -36.90
C LEU A 17 -35.37 13.15 -37.23
N ASP A 18 -35.24 12.89 -38.54
CA ASP A 18 -33.96 12.71 -39.21
C ASP A 18 -33.11 13.95 -38.96
N ALA A 19 -31.92 13.74 -38.42
CA ALA A 19 -30.84 14.69 -38.46
C ALA A 19 -29.56 13.95 -38.86
N ASP A 20 -29.33 13.91 -40.18
CA ASP A 20 -28.03 13.64 -40.78
C ASP A 20 -26.95 14.52 -40.13
N VAL A 21 -26.03 13.90 -39.38
CA VAL A 21 -24.73 14.49 -39.08
C VAL A 21 -23.70 13.75 -39.89
N ALA A 22 -23.31 14.36 -40.99
CA ALA A 22 -22.18 13.97 -41.82
C ALA A 22 -20.90 13.91 -41.00
N ILE A 23 -20.32 12.72 -40.92
CA ILE A 23 -18.96 12.53 -40.41
C ILE A 23 -18.01 12.75 -41.58
N GLU A 24 -17.32 13.89 -41.62
CA GLU A 24 -16.17 14.13 -42.50
C GLU A 24 -15.03 13.20 -42.16
N GLU A 25 -14.67 12.30 -43.02
CA GLU A 25 -13.42 11.56 -43.04
C GLU A 25 -12.28 12.50 -43.51
N PRO A 26 -11.14 12.58 -42.75
CA PRO A 26 -9.96 13.21 -43.32
C PRO A 26 -9.25 12.26 -44.29
N GLY A 27 -9.04 12.77 -45.50
CA GLY A 27 -8.53 12.09 -46.66
C GLY A 27 -7.21 11.34 -46.49
N ALA A 28 -7.15 10.21 -47.15
CA ALA A 28 -5.93 9.43 -47.38
C ALA A 28 -4.97 10.20 -48.27
N ALA A 29 -3.77 10.51 -47.73
CA ALA A 29 -2.64 10.97 -48.51
C ALA A 29 -1.83 9.75 -48.99
N SER A 30 -1.68 9.64 -50.28
CA SER A 30 -0.85 8.64 -50.99
C SER A 30 0.66 8.73 -50.63
N PRO A 31 1.41 7.63 -50.69
CA PRO A 31 2.86 7.66 -50.50
C PRO A 31 3.56 8.14 -51.77
N ASP A 32 4.32 9.23 -51.63
CA ASP A 32 5.23 9.67 -52.68
C ASP A 32 6.49 8.82 -52.65
N LYS A 33 6.81 8.21 -53.79
CA LYS A 33 8.03 7.49 -54.08
C LYS A 33 9.07 8.47 -54.61
N GLY A 34 10.16 8.65 -53.88
CA GLY A 34 11.27 9.48 -54.37
C GLY A 34 12.62 9.13 -53.76
N ASN A 35 13.27 8.24 -54.46
CA ASN A 35 14.68 8.23 -54.81
C ASN A 35 15.77 8.14 -53.72
N ALA A 36 16.36 6.94 -53.67
CA ALA A 36 17.72 6.71 -53.20
C ALA A 36 18.72 7.21 -54.23
N THR A 37 19.66 8.05 -53.82
CA THR A 37 20.99 8.11 -54.49
C THR A 37 22.07 8.22 -53.41
N HIS A 38 22.92 7.21 -53.48
CA HIS A 38 24.31 7.24 -53.00
C HIS A 38 25.02 8.51 -53.47
N ASP A 39 25.82 9.12 -52.60
CA ASP A 39 27.17 9.49 -53.02
C ASP A 39 28.07 9.72 -51.79
N ALA A 40 29.07 8.89 -51.70
CA ALA A 40 30.23 9.10 -50.89
C ALA A 40 31.22 9.94 -51.71
N VAL A 41 31.67 11.09 -51.19
CA VAL A 41 32.94 11.68 -51.60
C VAL A 41 33.66 12.29 -50.42
N ALA A 42 34.93 11.94 -50.37
CA ALA A 42 35.93 12.31 -49.39
C ALA A 42 36.59 13.67 -49.64
N LEU A 43 37.11 14.23 -48.54
CA LEU A 43 38.38 14.99 -48.45
C LEU A 43 38.57 16.26 -49.28
N ALA A 44 38.71 17.39 -48.60
CA ALA A 44 39.94 18.20 -48.68
C ALA A 44 39.85 19.43 -47.73
N GLY A 45 40.92 19.69 -47.01
CA GLY A 45 41.10 20.65 -45.98
C GLY A 45 41.20 22.13 -46.38
N GLY A 46 41.08 22.97 -45.38
CA GLY A 46 41.47 24.36 -45.35
C GLY A 46 41.31 24.93 -43.92
N PRO A 47 42.28 25.63 -43.36
CA PRO A 47 42.21 26.11 -41.99
C PRO A 47 41.38 27.41 -41.91
N GLY A 48 40.13 27.28 -41.43
CA GLY A 48 39.32 28.40 -41.05
C GLY A 48 39.28 28.50 -39.53
N ALA A 49 39.85 29.56 -38.97
CA ALA A 49 39.87 29.87 -37.55
C ALA A 49 38.43 29.97 -37.03
N THR A 50 38.05 29.01 -36.20
CA THR A 50 36.87 29.14 -35.31
C THR A 50 37.22 30.10 -34.21
N PRO A 51 36.39 31.13 -33.94
CA PRO A 51 36.57 31.95 -32.76
C PRO A 51 36.35 31.07 -31.53
N THR A 52 37.40 30.84 -30.78
CA THR A 52 37.32 30.27 -29.44
C THR A 52 36.49 31.21 -28.60
N ARG A 53 35.22 30.81 -28.36
CA ARG A 53 34.40 31.37 -27.31
C ARG A 53 35.08 30.98 -26.01
N ASP A 54 35.64 31.96 -25.37
CA ASP A 54 36.15 31.88 -24.00
C ASP A 54 34.96 31.68 -23.09
N ASP A 55 34.52 30.43 -22.96
CA ASP A 55 33.60 30.01 -21.93
C ASP A 55 34.44 30.00 -20.67
N GLY A 56 34.46 31.16 -20.00
CA GLY A 56 35.14 31.38 -18.74
C GLY A 56 34.96 30.13 -17.86
N ASP A 57 36.06 29.55 -17.42
CA ASP A 57 36.18 28.41 -16.53
C ASP A 57 35.25 28.60 -15.31
N VAL A 58 33.98 28.17 -15.44
CA VAL A 58 33.12 27.97 -14.29
C VAL A 58 33.61 26.70 -13.64
N PRO A 59 34.31 26.78 -12.50
CA PRO A 59 34.85 25.59 -11.86
C PRO A 59 33.71 24.59 -11.66
N PRO A 60 33.94 23.30 -11.93
CA PRO A 60 32.92 22.29 -11.77
C PRO A 60 32.39 22.36 -10.32
N PRO A 61 31.06 22.34 -10.11
CA PRO A 61 30.48 22.46 -8.79
C PRO A 61 31.11 21.41 -7.87
N SER A 62 31.57 21.83 -6.71
CA SER A 62 32.27 20.94 -5.77
C SER A 62 31.44 19.67 -5.57
N LYS A 63 32.12 18.53 -5.41
CA LYS A 63 31.44 17.22 -5.20
C LYS A 63 30.40 17.29 -4.08
N TRP A 64 30.62 18.14 -3.08
CA TRP A 64 29.67 18.43 -2.02
C TRP A 64 28.42 19.18 -2.52
N HIS A 65 28.56 20.19 -3.37
CA HIS A 65 27.41 20.90 -3.96
C HIS A 65 26.58 20.00 -4.88
N SER A 66 27.22 19.14 -5.67
CA SER A 66 26.52 18.18 -6.52
C SER A 66 25.84 17.10 -5.69
N MET A 67 26.46 16.64 -4.62
CA MET A 67 25.89 15.68 -3.67
C MET A 67 24.71 16.27 -2.88
N LEU A 68 24.86 17.47 -2.33
CA LEU A 68 23.77 18.19 -1.64
C LEU A 68 22.63 18.49 -2.60
N HIS A 69 22.91 18.84 -3.86
CA HIS A 69 21.89 19.09 -4.87
C HIS A 69 21.20 17.79 -5.32
N GLN A 70 21.91 16.66 -5.41
CA GLN A 70 21.31 15.35 -5.69
C GLN A 70 20.49 14.84 -4.50
N ILE A 71 20.92 15.10 -3.28
CA ILE A 71 20.16 14.83 -2.06
C ILE A 71 18.92 15.72 -2.00
N ALA A 72 19.07 17.04 -2.18
CA ALA A 72 17.96 18.01 -2.11
C ALA A 72 16.92 17.85 -3.24
N THR A 73 17.31 17.36 -4.41
CA THR A 73 16.40 17.04 -5.52
C THR A 73 15.93 15.58 -5.51
N GLY A 74 16.49 14.75 -4.62
CA GLY A 74 16.19 13.33 -4.50
C GLY A 74 14.79 13.08 -3.89
N ASN A 75 14.11 12.07 -4.44
CA ASN A 75 12.81 11.64 -3.92
C ASN A 75 12.87 11.17 -2.44
N ALA A 76 14.05 10.84 -1.91
CA ALA A 76 14.24 10.45 -0.52
C ALA A 76 14.00 11.60 0.47
N ILE A 77 14.51 12.79 0.18
CA ILE A 77 14.28 13.97 1.03
C ILE A 77 12.80 14.33 1.12
N ILE A 78 12.06 14.23 0.02
CA ILE A 78 10.62 14.48 0.03
C ILE A 78 9.92 13.51 0.97
N SER A 79 10.32 12.25 0.98
CA SER A 79 9.76 11.25 1.90
C SER A 79 10.08 11.58 3.35
N VAL A 80 11.29 12.01 3.67
CA VAL A 80 11.67 12.43 5.04
C VAL A 80 10.88 13.68 5.47
N LEU A 81 10.78 14.68 4.60
CA LEU A 81 10.00 15.89 4.87
C LEU A 81 8.51 15.61 5.01
N ALA A 82 7.98 14.65 4.24
CA ALA A 82 6.60 14.20 4.36
C ALA A 82 6.32 13.58 5.73
N VAL A 83 7.23 12.72 6.22
CA VAL A 83 7.13 12.13 7.56
C VAL A 83 7.23 13.22 8.63
N PHE A 84 8.20 14.13 8.51
CA PHE A 84 8.37 15.24 9.44
C PHE A 84 7.12 16.13 9.51
N LEU A 85 6.56 16.51 8.35
CA LEU A 85 5.35 17.32 8.30
C LEU A 85 4.14 16.62 8.94
N ALA A 86 4.00 15.33 8.71
CA ALA A 86 2.94 14.53 9.33
C ALA A 86 3.10 14.46 10.86
N LEU A 87 4.34 14.32 11.36
CA LEU A 87 4.62 14.36 12.79
C LEU A 87 4.33 15.75 13.39
N VAL A 88 4.63 16.83 12.68
CA VAL A 88 4.26 18.19 13.14
C VAL A 88 2.74 18.34 13.27
N VAL A 89 1.99 17.86 12.28
CA VAL A 89 0.51 17.88 12.37
C VAL A 89 0.03 16.99 13.52
N GLY A 90 0.65 15.82 13.71
CA GLY A 90 0.38 14.94 14.85
C GLY A 90 0.65 15.63 16.19
N ALA A 91 1.75 16.37 16.33
CA ALA A 91 2.07 17.13 17.52
C ALA A 91 1.00 18.19 17.84
N ILE A 92 0.53 18.89 16.80
CA ILE A 92 -0.57 19.86 16.94
C ILE A 92 -1.84 19.14 17.42
N MET A 93 -2.20 18.00 16.83
CA MET A 93 -3.37 17.25 17.26
C MET A 93 -3.26 16.74 18.69
N ILE A 94 -2.10 16.22 19.10
CA ILE A 94 -1.83 15.78 20.47
C ILE A 94 -2.04 16.96 21.44
N ALA A 95 -1.44 18.11 21.14
CA ALA A 95 -1.57 19.31 21.98
C ALA A 95 -3.05 19.76 22.12
N PHE A 96 -3.85 19.68 21.03
CA PHE A 96 -5.26 20.06 21.08
C PHE A 96 -6.15 19.07 21.83
N THR A 97 -5.75 17.79 21.94
CA THR A 97 -6.52 16.76 22.64
C THR A 97 -6.15 16.59 24.11
N ASP A 98 -5.05 17.17 24.57
CA ASP A 98 -4.62 17.09 25.95
C ASP A 98 -5.41 18.06 26.85
N GLU A 99 -6.05 17.52 27.90
CA GLU A 99 -6.87 18.31 28.83
C GLU A 99 -6.05 19.40 29.53
N ARG A 100 -4.79 19.14 29.93
CA ARG A 100 -3.91 20.12 30.57
C ARG A 100 -3.63 21.31 29.66
N VAL A 101 -3.46 21.07 28.38
CA VAL A 101 -3.27 22.12 27.37
C VAL A 101 -4.55 22.94 27.23
N GLN A 102 -5.72 22.27 27.15
CA GLN A 102 -7.01 22.95 27.02
C GLN A 102 -7.32 23.84 28.23
N GLU A 103 -7.06 23.37 29.44
CA GLU A 103 -7.22 24.14 30.68
C GLU A 103 -6.28 25.36 30.70
N SER A 104 -5.02 25.18 30.29
CA SER A 104 -4.01 26.27 30.33
C SER A 104 -4.26 27.34 29.28
N ILE A 105 -4.89 27.02 28.15
CA ILE A 105 -5.27 28.00 27.11
C ILE A 105 -6.23 29.08 27.69
N GLY A 106 -7.09 28.73 28.64
CA GLY A 106 -8.03 29.66 29.24
C GLY A 106 -7.39 30.86 29.94
N TYR A 107 -6.15 30.72 30.39
CA TYR A 107 -5.38 31.79 31.07
C TYR A 107 -4.03 32.08 30.37
N PHE A 108 -3.92 31.76 29.11
CA PHE A 108 -2.67 31.89 28.31
C PHE A 108 -2.04 33.29 28.42
N PHE A 109 -2.83 34.35 28.33
CA PHE A 109 -2.32 35.74 28.39
C PHE A 109 -1.78 36.12 29.79
N SER A 110 -2.19 35.40 30.85
CA SER A 110 -1.71 35.64 32.20
C SER A 110 -0.42 34.86 32.50
N ARG A 111 -0.30 33.63 31.99
CA ARG A 111 0.84 32.74 32.17
C ARG A 111 1.14 31.90 30.91
N PRO A 112 1.77 32.50 29.88
CA PRO A 112 2.06 31.81 28.62
C PRO A 112 2.97 30.58 28.82
N SER A 113 3.87 30.63 29.81
CA SER A 113 4.80 29.54 30.14
C SER A 113 4.09 28.22 30.44
N ASP A 114 2.98 28.30 31.16
CA ASP A 114 2.26 27.11 31.62
C ASP A 114 1.68 26.35 30.43
N THR A 115 1.08 27.06 29.49
CA THR A 115 0.54 26.46 28.25
C THR A 115 1.67 25.92 27.37
N LEU A 116 2.78 26.65 27.22
CA LEU A 116 3.91 26.17 26.39
C LEU A 116 4.58 24.94 27.01
N LEU A 117 4.68 24.88 28.34
CA LEU A 117 5.18 23.69 29.02
C LEU A 117 4.21 22.53 28.90
N ALA A 118 2.90 22.76 29.07
CA ALA A 118 1.89 21.72 28.89
C ALA A 118 1.93 21.12 27.47
N ILE A 119 2.04 21.98 26.43
CA ILE A 119 2.20 21.52 25.03
C ILE A 119 3.48 20.69 24.88
N TRP A 120 4.60 21.18 25.42
CA TRP A 120 5.88 20.48 25.31
C TRP A 120 5.81 19.11 25.99
N ASP A 121 5.31 19.05 27.22
CA ASP A 121 5.24 17.83 28.01
C ASP A 121 4.31 16.80 27.37
N SER A 122 3.15 17.24 26.88
CA SER A 122 2.19 16.38 26.17
C SER A 122 2.79 15.80 24.88
N VAL A 123 3.37 16.64 24.03
CA VAL A 123 3.94 16.21 22.74
C VAL A 123 5.21 15.36 22.96
N ALA A 124 6.12 15.80 23.83
CA ALA A 124 7.36 15.06 24.13
C ALA A 124 7.06 13.73 24.83
N GLY A 125 6.11 13.71 25.76
CA GLY A 125 5.61 12.50 26.43
C GLY A 125 5.05 11.50 25.41
N ALA A 126 4.14 11.95 24.56
CA ALA A 126 3.51 11.12 23.54
C ALA A 126 4.53 10.51 22.56
N TYR A 127 5.44 11.31 22.00
CA TYR A 127 6.47 10.80 21.08
C TYR A 127 7.51 9.93 21.77
N SER A 128 7.87 10.25 23.03
CA SER A 128 8.72 9.39 23.85
C SER A 128 8.07 8.03 24.08
N ALA A 129 6.77 8.00 24.43
CA ALA A 129 6.00 6.78 24.62
C ALA A 129 5.87 5.99 23.30
N LEU A 130 5.66 6.67 22.17
CA LEU A 130 5.63 6.06 20.85
C LEU A 130 6.96 5.38 20.51
N PHE A 131 8.09 6.07 20.74
CA PHE A 131 9.42 5.52 20.50
C PHE A 131 9.73 4.34 21.43
N GLN A 132 9.45 4.50 22.74
CA GLN A 132 9.67 3.46 23.74
C GLN A 132 8.78 2.23 23.51
N GLY A 133 7.59 2.42 22.94
CA GLY A 133 6.67 1.35 22.59
C GLY A 133 6.93 0.69 21.25
N SER A 134 7.76 1.29 20.39
CA SER A 134 8.05 0.76 19.05
C SER A 134 9.45 0.18 18.90
N ILE A 135 10.45 0.75 19.56
CA ILE A 135 11.86 0.38 19.35
C ILE A 135 12.49 -0.18 20.62
N TYR A 136 12.63 0.65 21.65
CA TYR A 136 13.30 0.24 22.87
C TYR A 136 12.78 1.01 24.10
N ASN A 137 12.43 0.27 25.14
CA ASN A 137 11.95 0.86 26.40
C ASN A 137 13.10 1.02 27.40
N PHE A 138 13.60 2.25 27.52
CA PHE A 138 14.72 2.61 28.43
C PHE A 138 14.35 2.55 29.93
N ARG A 139 13.04 2.42 30.26
CA ARG A 139 12.57 2.34 31.65
C ARG A 139 12.60 0.91 32.20
N ARG A 140 13.06 -0.08 31.42
CA ARG A 140 13.13 -1.48 31.80
C ARG A 140 14.54 -1.85 32.29
N ASP A 141 14.61 -2.62 33.37
CA ASP A 141 15.86 -2.99 34.04
C ASP A 141 16.69 -4.00 33.25
N THR A 142 16.09 -4.77 32.35
CA THR A 142 16.80 -5.78 31.58
C THR A 142 16.74 -5.49 30.07
N PHE A 143 17.83 -5.84 29.37
CA PHE A 143 17.89 -5.70 27.90
C PHE A 143 16.74 -6.45 27.19
N ALA A 144 16.40 -7.65 27.66
CA ALA A 144 15.31 -8.44 27.09
C ALA A 144 13.95 -7.74 27.22
N ALA A 145 13.66 -7.15 28.38
CA ALA A 145 12.43 -6.37 28.57
C ALA A 145 12.48 -5.03 27.80
N GLY A 146 13.65 -4.43 27.63
CA GLY A 146 13.84 -3.20 26.88
C GLY A 146 13.62 -3.36 25.36
N ILE A 147 14.01 -4.51 24.78
CA ILE A 147 13.89 -4.77 23.33
C ILE A 147 12.52 -5.35 22.93
N ARG A 148 11.67 -5.74 23.87
CA ARG A 148 10.35 -6.29 23.60
C ARG A 148 9.49 -5.41 22.66
N PRO A 149 9.46 -4.07 22.77
CA PRO A 149 8.73 -3.22 21.82
C PRO A 149 9.13 -3.41 20.37
N LEU A 150 10.41 -3.65 20.09
CA LEU A 150 10.85 -3.96 18.72
C LEU A 150 10.25 -5.26 18.21
N THR A 151 10.13 -6.28 19.06
CA THR A 151 9.49 -7.55 18.64
C THR A 151 7.98 -7.38 18.39
N GLU A 152 7.30 -6.53 19.17
CA GLU A 152 5.90 -6.15 18.91
C GLU A 152 5.78 -5.42 17.57
N THR A 153 6.68 -4.48 17.29
CA THR A 153 6.76 -3.79 16.00
C THR A 153 6.86 -4.79 14.83
N LEU A 154 7.75 -5.77 14.93
CA LEU A 154 7.93 -6.79 13.88
C LEU A 154 6.70 -7.72 13.75
N THR A 155 6.03 -7.99 14.86
CA THR A 155 4.78 -8.77 14.88
C THR A 155 3.66 -8.03 14.15
N PHE A 156 3.45 -6.74 14.44
CA PHE A 156 2.47 -5.91 13.70
C PHE A 156 2.88 -5.68 12.24
N ALA A 157 4.19 -5.57 11.97
CA ALA A 157 4.70 -5.40 10.61
C ALA A 157 4.46 -6.64 9.72
N THR A 158 4.43 -7.84 10.29
CA THR A 158 4.31 -9.10 9.56
C THR A 158 3.13 -9.14 8.58
N PRO A 159 1.88 -8.98 9.02
CA PRO A 159 0.73 -8.99 8.12
C PRO A 159 0.69 -7.76 7.20
N LEU A 160 1.22 -6.60 7.64
CA LEU A 160 1.29 -5.39 6.83
C LEU A 160 2.26 -5.55 5.65
N ILE A 161 3.42 -6.19 5.88
CA ILE A 161 4.38 -6.52 4.82
C ILE A 161 3.75 -7.49 3.83
N ALA A 162 3.18 -8.59 4.30
CA ALA A 162 2.58 -9.61 3.44
C ALA A 162 1.42 -9.02 2.60
N GLY A 163 0.49 -8.32 3.24
CA GLY A 163 -0.62 -7.65 2.58
C GLY A 163 -0.15 -6.57 1.60
N GLY A 164 0.79 -5.72 2.03
CA GLY A 164 1.38 -4.67 1.20
C GLY A 164 2.08 -5.20 -0.05
N LEU A 165 2.79 -6.33 0.06
CA LEU A 165 3.39 -7.01 -1.11
C LEU A 165 2.33 -7.50 -2.10
N GLY A 166 1.19 -8.02 -1.60
CA GLY A 166 0.06 -8.43 -2.45
C GLY A 166 -0.52 -7.26 -3.23
N VAL A 167 -0.77 -6.14 -2.56
CA VAL A 167 -1.26 -4.91 -3.20
C VAL A 167 -0.22 -4.33 -4.17
N ALA A 168 1.06 -4.28 -3.76
CA ALA A 168 2.16 -3.77 -4.60
C ALA A 168 2.32 -4.56 -5.90
N LEU A 169 2.19 -5.89 -5.83
CA LEU A 169 2.21 -6.76 -7.01
C LEU A 169 1.02 -6.48 -7.93
N GLY A 170 -0.18 -6.30 -7.36
CA GLY A 170 -1.37 -5.89 -8.10
C GLY A 170 -1.13 -4.58 -8.87
N PHE A 171 -0.61 -3.54 -8.22
CA PHE A 171 -0.30 -2.25 -8.84
C PHE A 171 0.70 -2.37 -10.00
N ARG A 172 1.73 -3.23 -9.85
CA ARG A 172 2.69 -3.49 -10.92
C ARG A 172 2.08 -4.19 -12.12
N ALA A 173 0.99 -4.92 -11.93
CA ALA A 173 0.21 -5.57 -12.97
C ALA A 173 -0.92 -4.70 -13.55
N GLY A 174 -1.04 -3.44 -13.12
CA GLY A 174 -2.12 -2.54 -13.51
C GLY A 174 -3.48 -2.91 -12.92
N MET A 175 -3.48 -3.63 -11.79
CA MET A 175 -4.67 -4.06 -11.06
C MET A 175 -4.75 -3.35 -9.72
N PHE A 176 -5.86 -2.66 -9.47
CA PHE A 176 -6.10 -1.99 -8.20
C PHE A 176 -6.93 -2.88 -7.27
N ASN A 177 -6.24 -3.65 -6.41
CA ASN A 177 -6.87 -4.58 -5.47
C ASN A 177 -7.19 -3.92 -4.13
N ILE A 178 -8.46 -3.57 -3.90
CA ILE A 178 -8.96 -3.08 -2.60
C ILE A 178 -9.56 -4.23 -1.75
N GLY A 179 -9.55 -5.45 -2.28
CA GLY A 179 -10.14 -6.64 -1.66
C GLY A 179 -9.34 -7.25 -0.51
N GLY A 180 -8.33 -6.55 0.00
CA GLY A 180 -7.41 -7.08 1.00
C GLY A 180 -8.09 -7.63 2.24
N ARG A 181 -9.10 -6.93 2.76
CA ARG A 181 -9.88 -7.35 3.92
C ARG A 181 -10.57 -8.71 3.69
N GLY A 182 -11.29 -8.85 2.60
CA GLY A 182 -12.01 -10.08 2.27
C GLY A 182 -11.08 -11.27 2.04
N GLN A 183 -9.95 -11.04 1.39
CA GLN A 183 -8.93 -12.05 1.13
C GLN A 183 -8.30 -12.56 2.44
N MET A 184 -8.00 -11.65 3.38
CA MET A 184 -7.52 -11.99 4.71
C MET A 184 -8.56 -12.78 5.52
N LEU A 185 -9.83 -12.35 5.50
CA LEU A 185 -10.91 -13.00 6.25
C LEU A 185 -11.12 -14.44 5.78
N ILE A 186 -11.18 -14.68 4.48
CA ILE A 186 -11.35 -16.03 3.94
C ILE A 186 -10.11 -16.88 4.24
N ALA A 187 -8.91 -16.33 4.07
CA ALA A 187 -7.67 -17.04 4.38
C ALA A 187 -7.58 -17.42 5.87
N ALA A 188 -7.90 -16.48 6.76
CA ALA A 188 -7.94 -16.72 8.21
C ALA A 188 -8.99 -17.77 8.58
N SER A 189 -10.15 -17.76 7.90
CA SER A 189 -11.21 -18.75 8.12
C SER A 189 -10.81 -20.15 7.70
N VAL A 190 -10.16 -20.30 6.55
CA VAL A 190 -9.67 -21.60 6.07
C VAL A 190 -8.53 -22.10 6.94
N ALA A 191 -7.53 -21.26 7.21
CA ALA A 191 -6.39 -21.62 8.06
C ALA A 191 -6.82 -21.95 9.49
N GLY A 192 -7.74 -21.16 10.04
CA GLY A 192 -8.28 -21.39 11.38
C GLY A 192 -9.10 -22.67 11.46
N TRP A 193 -9.97 -22.92 10.48
CA TRP A 193 -10.75 -24.15 10.41
C TRP A 193 -9.84 -25.40 10.39
N ILE A 194 -8.75 -25.36 9.61
CA ILE A 194 -7.73 -26.42 9.64
C ILE A 194 -7.06 -26.45 11.03
N GLY A 195 -6.67 -25.27 11.57
CA GLY A 195 -5.89 -25.17 12.80
C GLY A 195 -6.60 -25.63 14.07
N PHE A 196 -7.93 -25.56 14.14
CA PHE A 196 -8.69 -26.09 15.30
C PHE A 196 -9.43 -27.40 14.99
N GLY A 197 -9.75 -27.68 13.70
CA GLY A 197 -10.62 -28.79 13.30
C GLY A 197 -9.92 -30.12 13.15
N PHE A 198 -8.63 -30.15 12.90
CA PHE A 198 -7.88 -31.37 12.63
C PHE A 198 -6.83 -31.67 13.71
N ASP A 199 -6.50 -32.96 13.87
CA ASP A 199 -5.40 -33.42 14.71
C ASP A 199 -4.28 -33.94 13.82
N LEU A 200 -3.34 -33.08 13.49
CA LEU A 200 -2.18 -33.43 12.68
C LEU A 200 -0.89 -33.25 13.49
N PRO A 201 0.19 -33.99 13.14
CA PRO A 201 1.48 -33.82 13.79
C PRO A 201 2.00 -32.38 13.63
N TRP A 202 2.76 -31.94 14.64
CA TRP A 202 3.43 -30.63 14.59
C TRP A 202 4.28 -30.49 13.31
N GLY A 203 4.33 -29.32 12.74
CA GLY A 203 4.97 -29.04 11.46
C GLY A 203 4.05 -29.32 10.27
N VAL A 204 3.50 -30.51 10.13
CA VAL A 204 2.53 -30.83 9.05
C VAL A 204 1.26 -30.01 9.24
N HIS A 205 0.74 -29.94 10.47
CA HIS A 205 -0.46 -29.16 10.78
C HIS A 205 -0.31 -27.69 10.42
N MET A 206 0.79 -27.09 10.85
CA MET A 206 1.14 -25.72 10.53
C MET A 206 1.25 -25.48 9.02
N LEU A 207 1.93 -26.37 8.27
CA LEU A 207 2.10 -26.24 6.83
C LEU A 207 0.79 -26.41 6.07
N VAL A 208 -0.07 -27.35 6.47
CA VAL A 208 -1.38 -27.55 5.84
C VAL A 208 -2.30 -26.36 6.11
N ALA A 209 -2.31 -25.82 7.34
CA ALA A 209 -3.09 -24.64 7.68
C ALA A 209 -2.59 -23.40 6.92
N LEU A 210 -1.27 -23.20 6.82
CA LEU A 210 -0.64 -22.16 6.03
C LEU A 210 -1.05 -22.28 4.54
N ALA A 211 -0.84 -23.46 3.95
CA ALA A 211 -1.18 -23.68 2.54
C ALA A 211 -2.67 -23.48 2.27
N GLY A 212 -3.54 -23.99 3.16
CA GLY A 212 -4.98 -23.80 3.06
C GLY A 212 -5.38 -22.34 3.07
N GLY A 213 -4.80 -21.53 3.98
CA GLY A 213 -5.06 -20.09 4.04
C GLY A 213 -4.56 -19.34 2.81
N LEU A 214 -3.35 -19.64 2.34
CA LEU A 214 -2.81 -19.07 1.10
C LEU A 214 -3.72 -19.36 -0.11
N VAL A 215 -4.18 -20.59 -0.25
CA VAL A 215 -5.11 -21.01 -1.31
C VAL A 215 -6.45 -20.31 -1.15
N GLY A 216 -7.00 -20.23 0.06
CA GLY A 216 -8.26 -19.55 0.34
C GLY A 216 -8.22 -18.08 -0.08
N GLY A 217 -7.16 -17.35 0.33
CA GLY A 217 -6.95 -15.96 -0.08
C GLY A 217 -6.75 -15.79 -1.59
N ALA A 218 -5.96 -16.69 -2.21
CA ALA A 218 -5.71 -16.71 -3.65
C ALA A 218 -7.01 -16.91 -4.44
N LEU A 219 -7.81 -17.92 -4.11
CA LEU A 219 -9.06 -18.22 -4.79
C LEU A 219 -10.06 -17.07 -4.65
N TRP A 220 -10.16 -16.48 -3.45
CA TRP A 220 -11.05 -15.34 -3.24
C TRP A 220 -10.68 -14.13 -4.11
N ALA A 221 -9.41 -13.78 -4.16
CA ALA A 221 -8.91 -12.72 -5.05
C ALA A 221 -9.05 -13.12 -6.53
N GLY A 222 -8.85 -14.39 -6.84
CA GLY A 222 -9.00 -14.97 -8.18
C GLY A 222 -10.38 -14.73 -8.81
N ILE A 223 -11.44 -14.64 -7.98
CA ILE A 223 -12.80 -14.29 -8.44
C ILE A 223 -12.78 -12.94 -9.17
N ALA A 224 -12.19 -11.92 -8.57
CA ALA A 224 -12.12 -10.60 -9.19
C ALA A 224 -11.25 -10.59 -10.45
N GLY A 225 -10.11 -11.31 -10.43
CA GLY A 225 -9.26 -11.49 -11.60
C GLY A 225 -9.95 -12.19 -12.75
N PHE A 226 -10.72 -13.22 -12.45
CA PHE A 226 -11.49 -13.98 -13.45
C PHE A 226 -12.62 -13.12 -14.05
N LEU A 227 -13.38 -12.41 -13.23
CA LEU A 227 -14.44 -11.52 -13.69
C LEU A 227 -13.87 -10.43 -14.60
N LYS A 228 -12.76 -9.78 -14.20
CA LYS A 228 -12.11 -8.80 -15.09
C LYS A 228 -11.66 -9.42 -16.41
N ALA A 229 -11.07 -10.61 -16.37
CA ALA A 229 -10.58 -11.28 -17.58
C ALA A 229 -11.69 -11.71 -18.55
N ARG A 230 -12.87 -12.08 -18.04
CA ARG A 230 -13.99 -12.60 -18.84
C ARG A 230 -14.99 -11.52 -19.24
N THR A 231 -15.38 -10.67 -18.31
CA THR A 231 -16.47 -9.69 -18.50
C THR A 231 -15.97 -8.26 -18.66
N GLY A 232 -14.67 -7.98 -18.37
CA GLY A 232 -14.16 -6.63 -18.33
C GLY A 232 -14.59 -5.84 -17.07
N ALA A 233 -15.19 -6.50 -16.06
CA ALA A 233 -15.66 -5.86 -14.85
C ALA A 233 -14.53 -5.04 -14.17
N HIS A 234 -14.92 -3.91 -13.58
CA HIS A 234 -13.97 -3.03 -12.90
C HIS A 234 -13.51 -3.67 -11.59
N GLU A 235 -12.22 -4.02 -11.50
CA GLU A 235 -11.66 -4.77 -10.37
C GLU A 235 -11.84 -4.09 -9.02
N VAL A 236 -11.79 -2.76 -8.97
CA VAL A 236 -11.99 -1.99 -7.75
C VAL A 236 -13.38 -2.26 -7.16
N ILE A 237 -14.42 -2.16 -7.99
CA ILE A 237 -15.80 -2.37 -7.55
C ILE A 237 -15.99 -3.82 -7.09
N VAL A 238 -15.51 -4.78 -7.89
CA VAL A 238 -15.63 -6.21 -7.55
C VAL A 238 -14.91 -6.53 -6.24
N THR A 239 -13.68 -6.04 -6.05
CA THR A 239 -12.91 -6.35 -4.85
C THR A 239 -13.48 -5.69 -3.60
N ILE A 240 -14.04 -4.46 -3.70
CA ILE A 240 -14.75 -3.82 -2.59
C ILE A 240 -16.01 -4.64 -2.21
N MET A 241 -16.81 -5.05 -3.20
CA MET A 241 -18.02 -5.85 -2.94
C MET A 241 -17.65 -7.19 -2.31
N LEU A 242 -16.59 -7.84 -2.78
CA LEU A 242 -16.10 -9.10 -2.20
C LEU A 242 -15.63 -8.95 -0.75
N ASN A 243 -15.18 -7.75 -0.29
CA ASN A 243 -14.91 -7.52 1.13
C ASN A 243 -16.18 -7.66 2.00
N PHE A 244 -17.29 -7.07 1.55
CA PHE A 244 -18.57 -7.19 2.27
C PHE A 244 -19.09 -8.63 2.22
N VAL A 245 -19.02 -9.28 1.07
CA VAL A 245 -19.44 -10.69 0.94
C VAL A 245 -18.63 -11.57 1.89
N ALA A 246 -17.29 -11.41 1.92
CA ALA A 246 -16.43 -12.16 2.84
C ALA A 246 -16.78 -11.90 4.31
N PHE A 247 -16.97 -10.62 4.67
CA PHE A 247 -17.31 -10.25 6.04
C PHE A 247 -18.63 -10.87 6.51
N TYR A 248 -19.68 -10.78 5.72
CA TYR A 248 -20.99 -11.36 6.07
C TYR A 248 -20.96 -12.88 6.02
N LEU A 249 -20.25 -13.49 5.07
CA LEU A 249 -20.05 -14.93 4.98
C LEU A 249 -19.36 -15.46 6.24
N VAL A 250 -18.23 -14.88 6.62
CA VAL A 250 -17.48 -15.28 7.81
C VAL A 250 -18.30 -15.03 9.09
N SER A 251 -19.01 -13.90 9.16
CA SER A 251 -19.90 -13.59 10.29
C SER A 251 -21.02 -14.63 10.43
N TRP A 252 -21.58 -15.09 9.32
CA TRP A 252 -22.59 -16.15 9.32
C TRP A 252 -21.97 -17.50 9.75
N MET A 253 -20.79 -17.86 9.22
CA MET A 253 -20.10 -19.10 9.60
C MET A 253 -19.73 -19.12 11.08
N LEU A 254 -19.36 -17.99 11.67
CA LEU A 254 -19.04 -17.84 13.10
C LEU A 254 -20.28 -17.98 14.04
N ARG A 255 -21.48 -17.81 13.49
CA ARG A 255 -22.75 -17.98 14.22
C ARG A 255 -23.42 -19.33 13.95
N THR A 256 -22.86 -20.14 13.07
CA THR A 256 -23.44 -21.41 12.66
C THR A 256 -22.69 -22.55 13.35
N PRO A 257 -23.36 -23.31 14.24
CA PRO A 257 -22.78 -24.49 14.88
C PRO A 257 -22.27 -25.49 13.83
N GLY A 258 -21.11 -26.07 14.07
CA GLY A 258 -20.50 -27.05 13.16
C GLY A 258 -19.71 -26.45 12.00
N LEU A 259 -19.72 -25.12 11.77
CA LEU A 259 -18.85 -24.43 10.81
C LEU A 259 -17.62 -23.85 11.53
N LEU A 260 -17.65 -22.56 11.84
CA LEU A 260 -16.54 -21.88 12.52
C LEU A 260 -16.81 -21.59 14.00
N GLN A 261 -18.06 -21.68 14.45
CA GLN A 261 -18.43 -21.40 15.83
C GLN A 261 -17.83 -22.41 16.79
N ALA A 262 -17.27 -21.91 17.90
CA ALA A 262 -16.76 -22.80 18.95
C ALA A 262 -17.91 -23.65 19.56
N PRO A 263 -17.72 -24.96 19.75
CA PRO A 263 -18.73 -25.84 20.34
C PRO A 263 -19.17 -25.36 21.73
N GLY A 264 -20.48 -25.35 21.97
CA GLY A 264 -21.05 -24.94 23.26
C GLY A 264 -20.99 -23.45 23.58
N SER A 265 -20.57 -22.60 22.62
CA SER A 265 -20.51 -21.14 22.78
C SER A 265 -21.62 -20.47 21.97
N SER A 266 -22.29 -19.46 22.53
CA SER A 266 -23.20 -18.56 21.82
C SER A 266 -22.46 -17.35 21.18
N ASN A 267 -21.18 -17.13 21.52
CA ASN A 267 -20.40 -16.05 20.98
C ASN A 267 -19.97 -16.35 19.53
N PRO A 268 -19.97 -15.35 18.63
CA PRO A 268 -19.52 -15.48 17.25
C PRO A 268 -17.97 -15.50 17.17
N LYS A 269 -17.38 -16.55 17.76
CA LYS A 269 -15.94 -16.74 17.87
C LYS A 269 -15.59 -18.19 17.59
N THR A 270 -14.42 -18.45 16.98
CA THR A 270 -13.92 -19.81 16.75
C THR A 270 -13.34 -20.41 18.04
N SER A 271 -13.12 -21.73 18.02
CA SER A 271 -12.24 -22.38 19.00
C SER A 271 -10.81 -21.84 18.93
N ALA A 272 -10.07 -22.03 20.02
CA ALA A 272 -8.62 -21.74 20.02
C ALA A 272 -7.89 -22.68 19.05
N MET A 273 -6.83 -22.17 18.43
CA MET A 273 -5.98 -22.97 17.55
C MET A 273 -5.22 -24.02 18.36
N LYS A 274 -5.08 -25.22 17.79
CA LYS A 274 -4.27 -26.27 18.40
C LYS A 274 -2.80 -25.89 18.39
N GLN A 275 -2.07 -26.25 19.43
CA GLN A 275 -0.64 -25.94 19.58
C GLN A 275 0.22 -26.43 18.40
N THR A 276 -0.22 -27.52 17.74
CA THR A 276 0.45 -28.08 16.56
C THR A 276 0.30 -27.25 15.30
N ALA A 277 -0.71 -26.34 15.26
CA ALA A 277 -0.95 -25.44 14.14
C ALA A 277 -0.35 -24.04 14.34
N ILE A 278 -0.08 -23.66 15.60
CA ILE A 278 0.43 -22.32 15.94
C ILE A 278 1.86 -22.14 15.43
N PHE A 279 2.15 -20.96 14.93
CA PHE A 279 3.50 -20.57 14.54
C PHE A 279 4.41 -20.51 15.77
N PRO A 280 5.60 -21.12 15.72
CA PRO A 280 6.54 -21.07 16.85
C PRO A 280 7.05 -19.66 17.06
N ASP A 281 7.26 -19.29 18.32
CA ASP A 281 7.92 -18.05 18.71
C ASP A 281 9.40 -18.13 18.39
N LEU A 282 9.95 -17.06 17.76
CA LEU A 282 11.34 -17.04 17.30
C LEU A 282 12.34 -16.77 18.42
N LEU A 283 11.94 -15.99 19.44
CA LEU A 283 12.80 -15.52 20.52
C LEU A 283 12.36 -16.02 21.90
N GLY A 284 11.46 -17.02 21.93
CA GLY A 284 10.91 -17.59 23.16
C GLY A 284 9.62 -16.92 23.64
N PRO A 285 8.96 -17.49 24.67
CA PRO A 285 7.57 -17.17 25.03
C PRO A 285 7.36 -15.76 25.62
N GLN A 286 8.43 -15.07 25.97
CA GLN A 286 8.37 -13.68 26.46
C GLN A 286 8.26 -12.64 25.35
N PHE A 287 8.46 -13.06 24.08
CA PHE A 287 8.40 -12.22 22.89
C PHE A 287 7.26 -12.70 21.99
N ASN A 288 6.47 -11.80 21.46
CA ASN A 288 5.34 -12.15 20.60
C ASN A 288 5.74 -12.33 19.12
N LEU A 289 7.05 -12.38 18.83
CA LEU A 289 7.56 -12.51 17.47
C LEU A 289 7.50 -13.95 16.99
N HIS A 290 6.51 -14.27 16.18
CA HIS A 290 6.28 -15.60 15.66
C HIS A 290 6.89 -15.84 14.27
N PHE A 291 6.96 -17.11 13.82
CA PHE A 291 7.53 -17.54 12.54
C PHE A 291 6.93 -16.84 11.30
N GLY A 292 5.74 -16.27 11.41
CA GLY A 292 5.11 -15.46 10.35
C GLY A 292 6.00 -14.32 9.83
N PHE A 293 6.87 -13.73 10.68
CA PHE A 293 7.82 -12.69 10.24
C PHE A 293 8.87 -13.23 9.27
N VAL A 294 9.37 -14.45 9.51
CA VAL A 294 10.28 -15.13 8.56
C VAL A 294 9.58 -15.37 7.22
N LEU A 295 8.30 -15.78 7.26
CA LEU A 295 7.50 -15.94 6.05
C LEU A 295 7.28 -14.62 5.32
N ALA A 296 7.13 -13.49 6.02
CA ALA A 296 7.02 -12.17 5.40
C ALA A 296 8.33 -11.74 4.71
N ILE A 297 9.49 -12.03 5.31
CA ILE A 297 10.81 -11.83 4.67
C ILE A 297 10.92 -12.70 3.43
N LEU A 298 10.59 -13.98 3.54
CA LEU A 298 10.63 -14.92 2.40
C LEU A 298 9.70 -14.47 1.28
N ALA A 299 8.47 -14.04 1.61
CA ALA A 299 7.53 -13.46 0.65
C ALA A 299 8.11 -12.23 -0.05
N THR A 300 8.82 -11.35 0.69
CA THR A 300 9.50 -10.18 0.12
C THR A 300 10.55 -10.59 -0.91
N ILE A 301 11.38 -11.58 -0.59
CA ILE A 301 12.42 -12.11 -1.48
C ILE A 301 11.78 -12.76 -2.72
N ILE A 302 10.72 -13.56 -2.54
CA ILE A 302 10.00 -14.22 -3.64
C ILE A 302 9.39 -13.17 -4.57
N VAL A 303 8.69 -12.17 -4.04
CA VAL A 303 8.07 -11.12 -4.84
C VAL A 303 9.14 -10.28 -5.56
N TRP A 304 10.25 -9.97 -4.89
CA TRP A 304 11.39 -9.32 -5.52
C TRP A 304 11.94 -10.15 -6.69
N TRP A 305 12.14 -11.46 -6.50
CA TRP A 305 12.62 -12.36 -7.55
C TRP A 305 11.61 -12.46 -8.69
N ILE A 306 10.33 -12.63 -8.40
CA ILE A 306 9.25 -12.66 -9.40
C ILE A 306 9.31 -11.38 -10.24
N LEU A 307 9.26 -10.21 -9.60
CA LEU A 307 9.17 -8.94 -10.32
C LEU A 307 10.46 -8.55 -11.05
N SER A 308 11.64 -8.93 -10.56
CA SER A 308 12.91 -8.46 -11.15
C SER A 308 13.61 -9.48 -12.04
N ARG A 309 13.38 -10.79 -11.84
CA ARG A 309 14.15 -11.85 -12.49
C ARG A 309 13.31 -12.84 -13.29
N SER A 310 11.99 -12.93 -13.09
CA SER A 310 11.15 -13.93 -13.75
C SER A 310 10.49 -13.40 -15.03
N SER A 311 10.20 -14.33 -15.98
CA SER A 311 9.39 -14.04 -17.17
C SER A 311 7.94 -13.67 -16.81
N LEU A 312 7.40 -14.24 -15.73
CA LEU A 312 6.08 -13.90 -15.23
C LEU A 312 6.02 -12.44 -14.79
N GLY A 313 7.01 -11.97 -14.01
CA GLY A 313 7.09 -10.58 -13.57
C GLY A 313 7.27 -9.60 -14.71
N PHE A 314 8.03 -9.99 -15.76
CA PHE A 314 8.10 -9.19 -16.98
C PHE A 314 6.71 -9.03 -17.62
N LYS A 315 5.97 -10.13 -17.81
CA LYS A 315 4.63 -10.11 -18.41
C LYS A 315 3.64 -9.29 -17.57
N LEU A 316 3.67 -9.44 -16.24
CA LEU A 316 2.82 -8.66 -15.33
C LEU A 316 3.08 -7.15 -15.47
N ARG A 317 4.35 -6.72 -15.48
CA ARG A 317 4.71 -5.31 -15.66
C ARG A 317 4.37 -4.79 -17.06
N ALA A 318 4.59 -5.58 -18.10
CA ALA A 318 4.22 -5.20 -19.46
C ALA A 318 2.72 -4.95 -19.60
N VAL A 319 1.89 -5.83 -19.03
CA VAL A 319 0.43 -5.65 -18.97
C VAL A 319 0.06 -4.42 -18.12
N GLY A 320 0.75 -4.19 -17.00
CA GLY A 320 0.49 -3.04 -16.15
C GLY A 320 0.81 -1.70 -16.79
N ILE A 321 1.83 -1.64 -17.67
CA ILE A 321 2.20 -0.41 -18.39
C ILE A 321 1.24 -0.15 -19.56
N ASN A 322 1.03 -1.13 -20.42
CA ASN A 322 0.12 -1.01 -21.56
C ASN A 322 -0.41 -2.39 -21.97
N PRO A 323 -1.67 -2.71 -21.63
CA PRO A 323 -2.29 -3.99 -21.97
C PRO A 323 -2.39 -4.24 -23.48
N ASN A 324 -2.59 -3.18 -24.27
CA ASN A 324 -2.71 -3.32 -25.73
C ASN A 324 -1.36 -3.65 -26.38
N ALA A 325 -0.30 -2.95 -25.98
CA ALA A 325 1.04 -3.26 -26.45
C ALA A 325 1.49 -4.68 -26.00
N ALA A 326 1.17 -5.07 -24.77
CA ALA A 326 1.43 -6.41 -24.28
C ALA A 326 0.71 -7.50 -25.12
N ARG A 327 -0.53 -7.23 -25.55
CA ARG A 327 -1.29 -8.15 -26.42
C ARG A 327 -0.65 -8.29 -27.78
N VAL A 328 -0.22 -7.19 -28.41
CA VAL A 328 0.50 -7.22 -29.70
C VAL A 328 1.80 -8.01 -29.58
N ALA A 329 2.48 -7.91 -28.44
CA ALA A 329 3.69 -8.71 -28.13
C ALA A 329 3.40 -10.19 -27.80
N GLY A 330 2.17 -10.68 -27.98
CA GLY A 330 1.79 -12.07 -27.76
C GLY A 330 1.54 -12.46 -26.28
N ILE A 331 1.46 -11.50 -25.36
CA ILE A 331 1.19 -11.77 -23.94
C ILE A 331 -0.32 -11.98 -23.73
N ASN A 332 -0.69 -13.08 -23.07
CA ASN A 332 -2.08 -13.32 -22.67
C ASN A 332 -2.48 -12.40 -21.51
N VAL A 333 -2.99 -11.21 -21.85
CA VAL A 333 -3.39 -10.17 -20.89
C VAL A 333 -4.47 -10.70 -19.92
N LYS A 334 -5.48 -11.43 -20.42
CA LYS A 334 -6.54 -12.00 -19.56
C LYS A 334 -6.00 -12.96 -18.52
N GLY A 335 -5.08 -13.84 -18.92
CA GLY A 335 -4.40 -14.75 -18.00
C GLY A 335 -3.55 -13.99 -16.96
N MET A 336 -2.88 -12.91 -17.36
CA MET A 336 -2.06 -12.11 -16.42
C MET A 336 -2.89 -11.42 -15.35
N TYR A 337 -4.12 -10.97 -15.63
CA TYR A 337 -5.02 -10.43 -14.62
C TYR A 337 -5.38 -11.49 -13.56
N VAL A 338 -5.69 -12.70 -13.98
CA VAL A 338 -6.00 -13.81 -13.07
C VAL A 338 -4.77 -14.16 -12.22
N TYR A 339 -3.59 -14.33 -12.83
CA TYR A 339 -2.37 -14.65 -12.09
C TYR A 339 -1.98 -13.55 -11.09
N ALA A 340 -2.10 -12.27 -11.48
CA ALA A 340 -1.83 -11.16 -10.60
C ALA A 340 -2.72 -11.21 -9.35
N MET A 341 -4.01 -11.46 -9.51
CA MET A 341 -4.95 -11.52 -8.40
C MET A 341 -4.75 -12.77 -7.54
N LEU A 342 -4.48 -13.94 -8.13
CA LEU A 342 -4.17 -15.17 -7.38
C LEU A 342 -2.95 -14.97 -6.47
N ILE A 343 -1.85 -14.41 -7.01
CA ILE A 343 -0.63 -14.18 -6.23
C ILE A 343 -0.85 -13.09 -5.17
N ALA A 344 -1.53 -11.99 -5.54
CA ALA A 344 -1.87 -10.94 -4.59
C ALA A 344 -2.75 -11.47 -3.44
N GLY A 345 -3.74 -12.30 -3.79
CA GLY A 345 -4.60 -12.95 -2.79
C GLY A 345 -3.87 -13.96 -1.91
N ALA A 346 -2.90 -14.71 -2.43
CA ALA A 346 -2.04 -15.57 -1.61
C ALA A 346 -1.22 -14.77 -0.59
N LEU A 347 -0.66 -13.62 -1.00
CA LEU A 347 0.11 -12.74 -0.12
C LEU A 347 -0.77 -12.09 0.96
N LEU A 348 -1.97 -11.62 0.60
CA LEU A 348 -2.96 -11.17 1.58
C LEU A 348 -3.48 -12.32 2.44
N GLY A 349 -3.54 -13.53 1.87
CA GLY A 349 -3.80 -14.75 2.61
C GLY A 349 -2.74 -15.02 3.67
N LEU A 350 -1.46 -14.82 3.35
CA LEU A 350 -0.37 -14.92 4.33
C LEU A 350 -0.56 -13.92 5.49
N ALA A 351 -1.04 -12.71 5.20
CA ALA A 351 -1.38 -11.74 6.25
C ALA A 351 -2.49 -12.28 7.17
N GLY A 352 -3.56 -12.85 6.62
CA GLY A 352 -4.65 -13.46 7.38
C GLY A 352 -4.20 -14.67 8.20
N VAL A 353 -3.38 -15.55 7.62
CA VAL A 353 -2.79 -16.71 8.30
C VAL A 353 -1.90 -16.29 9.46
N SER A 354 -1.05 -15.26 9.27
CA SER A 354 -0.17 -14.78 10.33
C SER A 354 -0.95 -14.22 11.53
N GLN A 355 -2.13 -13.65 11.29
CA GLN A 355 -3.02 -13.21 12.36
C GLN A 355 -3.60 -14.39 13.14
N VAL A 356 -4.13 -15.41 12.48
CA VAL A 356 -4.86 -16.51 13.15
C VAL A 356 -3.94 -17.57 13.75
N LEU A 357 -2.79 -17.87 13.13
CA LEU A 357 -1.83 -18.86 13.61
C LEU A 357 -0.66 -18.25 14.40
N GLY A 358 -0.50 -16.93 14.38
CA GLY A 358 0.58 -16.25 15.08
C GLY A 358 0.10 -15.32 16.21
N THR A 359 -0.77 -14.34 15.88
CA THR A 359 -1.12 -13.26 16.81
C THR A 359 -2.36 -13.58 17.64
N VAL A 360 -3.45 -14.05 17.04
CA VAL A 360 -4.78 -14.26 17.67
C VAL A 360 -5.10 -15.76 17.71
N THR A 361 -4.31 -16.53 18.44
CA THR A 361 -4.41 -18.00 18.50
C THR A 361 -5.52 -18.51 19.41
N SER A 362 -6.06 -17.66 20.28
CA SER A 362 -7.16 -18.01 21.23
C SER A 362 -8.54 -18.08 20.60
N GLY A 363 -8.62 -18.11 19.27
CA GLY A 363 -9.85 -18.02 18.48
C GLY A 363 -10.12 -16.59 17.99
N PHE A 364 -10.74 -16.49 16.81
CA PHE A 364 -10.96 -15.20 16.15
C PHE A 364 -12.45 -14.90 15.91
N THR A 365 -12.73 -13.63 15.67
CA THR A 365 -14.03 -13.08 15.27
C THR A 365 -13.95 -12.52 13.85
N ALA A 366 -15.06 -12.02 13.30
CA ALA A 366 -15.09 -11.39 11.98
C ALA A 366 -14.21 -10.12 11.85
N GLY A 367 -13.69 -9.59 12.96
CA GLY A 367 -12.76 -8.46 12.98
C GLY A 367 -11.27 -8.84 12.95
N ILE A 368 -10.92 -10.10 12.65
CA ILE A 368 -9.53 -10.60 12.65
C ILE A 368 -8.59 -9.80 11.72
N ASP A 369 -9.13 -9.17 10.68
CA ASP A 369 -8.33 -8.34 9.77
C ASP A 369 -7.78 -7.06 10.43
N ALA A 370 -8.38 -6.59 11.52
CA ALA A 370 -7.94 -5.44 12.32
C ALA A 370 -7.57 -4.18 11.48
N GLY A 371 -8.24 -3.98 10.32
CA GLY A 371 -7.97 -2.88 9.38
C GLY A 371 -6.77 -3.10 8.46
N ILE A 372 -5.98 -4.15 8.67
CA ILE A 372 -4.74 -4.44 7.95
C ILE A 372 -4.97 -4.53 6.43
N GLY A 373 -6.13 -5.07 6.01
CA GLY A 373 -6.45 -5.19 4.59
C GLY A 373 -6.49 -3.85 3.84
N PHE A 374 -6.89 -2.76 4.50
CA PHE A 374 -6.83 -1.40 3.95
C PHE A 374 -5.47 -0.74 4.19
N GLU A 375 -4.87 -0.90 5.38
CA GLU A 375 -3.54 -0.39 5.68
C GLU A 375 -2.47 -0.94 4.72
N ALA A 376 -2.64 -2.17 4.21
CA ALA A 376 -1.77 -2.76 3.20
C ALA A 376 -1.67 -1.93 1.91
N ILE A 377 -2.74 -1.20 1.53
CA ILE A 377 -2.73 -0.30 0.38
C ILE A 377 -1.78 0.88 0.65
N THR A 378 -1.88 1.47 1.83
CA THR A 378 -1.03 2.60 2.23
C THR A 378 0.44 2.18 2.35
N VAL A 379 0.70 0.99 2.88
CA VAL A 379 2.04 0.39 2.95
C VAL A 379 2.63 0.17 1.55
N ALA A 380 1.84 -0.35 0.60
CA ALA A 380 2.27 -0.54 -0.79
C ALA A 380 2.57 0.80 -1.49
N LEU A 381 1.74 1.82 -1.27
CA LEU A 381 1.93 3.17 -1.83
C LEU A 381 3.18 3.83 -1.24
N LEU A 382 3.36 3.80 0.07
CA LEU A 382 4.55 4.30 0.76
C LEU A 382 5.82 3.61 0.25
N GLY A 383 5.77 2.28 0.08
CA GLY A 383 6.84 1.45 -0.49
C GLY A 383 7.03 1.63 -1.99
N ARG A 384 6.25 2.53 -2.66
CA ARG A 384 6.26 2.79 -4.11
C ARG A 384 6.08 1.51 -4.94
N SER A 385 5.30 0.59 -4.43
CA SER A 385 5.05 -0.73 -5.03
C SER A 385 6.34 -1.49 -5.39
N THR A 386 7.43 -1.28 -4.61
CA THR A 386 8.66 -2.05 -4.69
C THR A 386 8.75 -3.01 -3.51
N PRO A 387 9.23 -4.26 -3.69
CA PRO A 387 9.20 -5.25 -2.61
C PRO A 387 9.92 -4.81 -1.35
N TRP A 388 11.16 -4.33 -1.47
CA TRP A 388 11.94 -3.84 -0.34
C TRP A 388 11.41 -2.53 0.24
N GLY A 389 10.86 -1.65 -0.61
CA GLY A 389 10.18 -0.44 -0.14
C GLY A 389 8.93 -0.76 0.67
N THR A 390 8.14 -1.74 0.22
CA THR A 390 6.95 -2.22 0.93
C THR A 390 7.33 -2.90 2.25
N PHE A 391 8.43 -3.65 2.28
CA PHE A 391 8.98 -4.23 3.50
C PHE A 391 9.34 -3.15 4.53
N ALA A 392 10.11 -2.13 4.12
CA ALA A 392 10.48 -1.02 4.99
C ALA A 392 9.25 -0.21 5.47
N ALA A 393 8.30 0.05 4.57
CA ALA A 393 7.05 0.72 4.89
C ALA A 393 6.21 -0.10 5.89
N GLY A 394 6.15 -1.42 5.75
CA GLY A 394 5.46 -2.30 6.67
C GLY A 394 6.06 -2.29 8.07
N ILE A 395 7.40 -2.24 8.19
CA ILE A 395 8.08 -2.08 9.49
C ILE A 395 7.74 -0.72 10.11
N LEU A 396 7.77 0.36 9.33
CA LEU A 396 7.42 1.70 9.82
C LEU A 396 5.98 1.75 10.36
N PHE A 397 5.02 1.18 9.62
CA PHE A 397 3.63 1.13 10.07
C PHE A 397 3.43 0.22 11.28
N GLY A 398 4.16 -0.90 11.33
CA GLY A 398 4.22 -1.76 12.52
C GLY A 398 4.73 -1.01 13.75
N ALA A 399 5.77 -0.18 13.57
CA ALA A 399 6.32 0.66 14.64
C ALA A 399 5.31 1.70 15.13
N PHE A 400 4.60 2.37 14.22
CA PHE A 400 3.52 3.28 14.59
C PHE A 400 2.39 2.57 15.34
N LYS A 401 2.04 1.35 14.93
CA LYS A 401 0.97 0.57 15.59
C LYS A 401 1.37 0.14 17.00
N ALA A 402 2.56 -0.44 17.16
CA ALA A 402 3.10 -0.84 18.46
C ALA A 402 3.31 0.37 19.39
N GLY A 403 3.92 1.44 18.86
CA GLY A 403 4.16 2.68 19.59
C GLY A 403 2.86 3.41 19.93
N GLY A 404 1.85 3.37 19.05
CA GLY A 404 0.54 3.98 19.27
C GLY A 404 -0.21 3.36 20.44
N PHE A 405 -0.19 2.05 20.59
CA PHE A 405 -0.75 1.38 21.77
C PHE A 405 -0.02 1.79 23.06
N SER A 406 1.30 1.91 23.00
CA SER A 406 2.09 2.38 24.16
C SER A 406 1.81 3.84 24.50
N MET A 407 1.68 4.70 23.49
CA MET A 407 1.33 6.11 23.62
C MET A 407 -0.05 6.27 24.27
N GLN A 408 -1.03 5.51 23.81
CA GLN A 408 -2.38 5.52 24.39
C GLN A 408 -2.38 5.04 25.85
N ALA A 409 -1.60 3.99 26.15
CA ALA A 409 -1.53 3.45 27.51
C ALA A 409 -0.78 4.36 28.49
N ALA A 410 0.25 5.10 28.04
CA ALA A 410 1.10 5.93 28.88
C ALA A 410 0.56 7.37 29.05
N GLU A 411 0.07 7.97 27.98
CA GLU A 411 -0.29 9.39 27.93
C GLU A 411 -1.78 9.64 27.66
N GLY A 412 -2.60 8.57 27.52
CA GLY A 412 -4.03 8.70 27.23
C GLY A 412 -4.36 9.21 25.82
N VAL A 413 -3.36 9.41 24.95
CA VAL A 413 -3.55 9.94 23.59
C VAL A 413 -4.25 8.89 22.72
N PRO A 414 -5.41 9.20 22.07
CA PRO A 414 -6.12 8.23 21.26
C PRO A 414 -5.27 7.69 20.10
N ILE A 415 -5.34 6.37 19.87
CA ILE A 415 -4.60 5.70 18.77
C ILE A 415 -5.02 6.25 17.40
N ASP A 416 -6.21 6.81 17.28
CA ASP A 416 -6.71 7.43 16.06
C ASP A 416 -5.81 8.55 15.55
N ILE A 417 -5.12 9.28 16.43
CA ILE A 417 -4.12 10.30 16.05
C ILE A 417 -2.97 9.66 15.29
N VAL A 418 -2.52 8.47 15.69
CA VAL A 418 -1.47 7.73 14.97
C VAL A 418 -1.96 7.34 13.57
N LEU A 419 -3.22 6.92 13.43
CA LEU A 419 -3.83 6.60 12.12
C LEU A 419 -3.91 7.85 11.22
N VAL A 420 -4.22 9.02 11.78
CA VAL A 420 -4.19 10.29 11.03
C VAL A 420 -2.77 10.61 10.58
N VAL A 421 -1.77 10.50 11.47
CA VAL A 421 -0.35 10.71 11.11
C VAL A 421 0.09 9.77 9.99
N GLN A 422 -0.25 8.48 10.07
CA GLN A 422 0.03 7.50 9.01
C GLN A 422 -0.61 7.91 7.68
N SER A 423 -1.87 8.34 7.70
CA SER A 423 -2.61 8.77 6.50
C SER A 423 -1.99 10.02 5.89
N LEU A 424 -1.55 10.98 6.71
CA LEU A 424 -0.84 12.19 6.26
C LEU A 424 0.52 11.87 5.65
N ILE A 425 1.28 10.93 6.22
CA ILE A 425 2.54 10.46 5.64
C ILE A 425 2.29 9.97 4.20
N VAL A 426 1.28 9.12 4.02
CA VAL A 426 0.94 8.59 2.69
C VAL A 426 0.48 9.69 1.75
N LEU A 427 -0.38 10.61 2.21
CA LEU A 427 -0.84 11.75 1.42
C LEU A 427 0.34 12.60 0.92
N PHE A 428 1.26 12.98 1.80
CA PHE A 428 2.41 13.81 1.44
C PHE A 428 3.41 13.07 0.53
N ILE A 429 3.57 11.77 0.69
CA ILE A 429 4.41 10.97 -0.21
C ILE A 429 3.75 10.73 -1.56
N ALA A 430 2.41 10.59 -1.61
CA ALA A 430 1.66 10.45 -2.85
C ALA A 430 1.56 11.77 -3.63
N ALA A 431 1.63 12.91 -2.93
CA ALA A 431 1.57 14.24 -3.51
C ALA A 431 2.89 15.03 -3.34
N PRO A 432 4.01 14.63 -3.98
CA PRO A 432 5.31 15.31 -3.85
C PRO A 432 5.29 16.82 -4.16
N PRO A 433 4.46 17.33 -5.11
CA PRO A 433 4.36 18.75 -5.36
C PRO A 433 3.89 19.54 -4.14
N LEU A 434 2.97 18.99 -3.34
CA LEU A 434 2.48 19.63 -2.12
C LEU A 434 3.62 19.86 -1.11
N VAL A 435 4.42 18.83 -0.84
CA VAL A 435 5.58 18.91 0.06
C VAL A 435 6.60 19.91 -0.47
N ARG A 436 6.86 19.92 -1.78
CA ARG A 436 7.78 20.87 -2.42
C ARG A 436 7.30 22.31 -2.25
N THR A 437 6.00 22.56 -2.41
CA THR A 437 5.42 23.90 -2.24
C THR A 437 5.52 24.39 -0.80
N ILE A 438 5.21 23.52 0.19
CA ILE A 438 5.27 23.87 1.61
C ILE A 438 6.70 24.20 2.04
N PHE A 439 7.71 23.47 1.55
CA PHE A 439 9.11 23.68 1.90
C PHE A 439 9.88 24.55 0.91
N GLY A 440 9.22 25.17 -0.08
CA GLY A 440 9.87 26.04 -1.07
C GLY A 440 10.92 25.34 -1.95
N LEU A 441 10.80 24.02 -2.16
CA LEU A 441 11.78 23.25 -2.92
C LEU A 441 11.57 23.43 -4.44
N PRO A 442 12.66 23.56 -5.23
CA PRO A 442 12.56 23.78 -6.67
C PRO A 442 11.93 22.61 -7.40
N ASP A 443 11.03 22.91 -8.34
CA ASP A 443 10.36 21.90 -9.19
C ASP A 443 11.36 21.19 -10.10
N ALA A 444 11.36 19.87 -10.07
CA ALA A 444 12.20 19.04 -10.94
C ALA A 444 11.84 19.19 -12.45
N GLN A 445 10.64 19.65 -12.75
CA GLN A 445 10.15 19.84 -14.13
C GLN A 445 10.55 21.19 -14.75
N SER A 446 10.82 22.22 -13.97
CA SER A 446 11.18 23.54 -14.50
C SER A 446 12.51 23.51 -15.27
N LYS A 447 13.45 22.69 -14.85
CA LYS A 447 14.74 22.50 -15.56
C LYS A 447 14.62 21.74 -16.89
N ARG A 448 13.67 20.81 -17.00
CA ARG A 448 13.45 20.07 -18.26
C ARG A 448 12.80 20.97 -19.32
N ARG A 449 11.88 21.85 -18.93
CA ARG A 449 11.26 22.85 -19.82
C ARG A 449 12.28 23.91 -20.27
N ARG A 450 13.12 24.44 -19.37
CA ARG A 450 14.18 25.39 -19.75
C ARG A 450 15.20 24.79 -20.71
N ARG A 451 15.64 23.54 -20.49
CA ARG A 451 16.55 22.87 -21.42
C ARG A 451 15.94 22.59 -22.80
N SER A 452 14.63 22.28 -22.87
CA SER A 452 13.97 22.06 -24.17
C SER A 452 13.69 23.36 -24.91
N THR A 453 13.48 24.48 -24.23
CA THR A 453 13.33 25.80 -24.85
C THR A 453 14.66 26.31 -25.38
N THR A 454 15.74 26.16 -24.60
CA THR A 454 17.08 26.57 -25.02
C THR A 454 17.61 25.74 -26.20
N ALA A 455 17.29 24.43 -26.23
CA ALA A 455 17.63 23.56 -27.37
C ALA A 455 16.88 23.93 -28.64
N LYS A 456 15.60 24.30 -28.55
CA LYS A 456 14.80 24.77 -29.70
C LYS A 456 15.18 26.15 -30.20
N GLU A 457 15.65 27.03 -29.32
CA GLU A 457 16.17 28.37 -29.73
C GLU A 457 17.55 28.29 -30.39
N VAL A 458 18.34 27.24 -30.08
CA VAL A 458 19.65 27.00 -30.74
C VAL A 458 19.48 26.32 -32.11
N GLU A 459 18.43 25.51 -32.30
CA GLU A 459 18.10 24.91 -33.62
C GLU A 459 17.42 25.88 -34.60
N ALA A 460 16.86 26.97 -34.10
CA ALA A 460 16.17 27.99 -34.92
C ALA A 460 17.05 29.15 -35.34
N LYS A 461 18.33 29.17 -34.99
CA LYS A 461 19.37 30.12 -35.45
C LYS A 461 20.42 29.44 -36.33
#